data_646e55b52438adadf83a5975e9a6b365
#
_entry.id   646e55b52438adadf83a5975e9a6b365
#
_cell.length_a   1.000
_cell.length_b   1.000
_cell.length_c   1.000
_cell.angle_alpha   90.00
_cell.angle_beta   90.00
_cell.angle_gamma   90.00
#
_symmetry.space_group_name_H-M   'P 1'
#
loop_
_entity.id
_entity.type
_entity.pdbx_description
1 polymer ?
#
loop_
_entity_poly.entity_id
_entity_poly.type
_entity_poly.pdbx_seq_one_letter_code
_entity_poly.pdbx_strand_id
1 'polypeptide(L)'
;MTTTATRFTVPALLAGLADGSTRPVAIDAGDLAELLGWFRAACASAVEGIPAEAQPLRLPKARVTDLLACERGAVARLGDVAVGEALVRGRITDLLVAQHATVGLTADVEADVTGALDALGDEGCEVRAWLTEGAGDDAGGGADAVGRVWRHAEVVRSRLAGGWGPLDRAWWPRCQERATVPLAGGALVLSATFDLVLGGPATGRPWVVVEVKSGQVSDRHRTDLLWYALVAALRHGSAPAWIATWTAADDGLVPVPVTLGTIEAAAHRGLAALDRLVGLVAGGVPTVSPHFGCSWCPELDRCEPGMVRVAGGAGGAVDEELGP
;
A
#
# COMPACT_ATOMS: atom_id res chain seq x y z
N MET A 1 -4.01 -19.71 17.88
CA MET A 1 -4.90 -18.74 18.56
C MET A 1 -4.97 -17.51 17.69
N THR A 2 -6.07 -17.34 16.98
CA THR A 2 -6.30 -16.15 16.13
C THR A 2 -6.68 -15.00 17.07
N THR A 3 -5.74 -14.11 17.37
CA THR A 3 -6.05 -12.90 18.12
C THR A 3 -6.95 -12.04 17.22
N THR A 4 -8.21 -11.94 17.57
CA THR A 4 -9.15 -11.05 16.86
C THR A 4 -8.61 -9.63 17.00
N ALA A 5 -8.13 -9.05 15.89
CA ALA A 5 -7.62 -7.68 15.90
C ALA A 5 -8.75 -6.73 16.31
N THR A 6 -8.47 -5.88 17.28
CA THR A 6 -9.45 -4.86 17.72
C THR A 6 -9.68 -3.89 16.58
N ARG A 7 -10.94 -3.73 16.18
CA ARG A 7 -11.36 -2.79 15.14
C ARG A 7 -11.78 -1.47 15.76
N PHE A 8 -11.44 -0.39 15.11
CA PHE A 8 -11.81 0.97 15.51
C PHE A 8 -12.54 1.66 14.36
N THR A 9 -13.43 2.59 14.69
CA THR A 9 -13.77 3.64 13.72
C THR A 9 -12.64 4.68 13.72
N VAL A 10 -12.46 5.41 12.62
CA VAL A 10 -11.44 6.46 12.57
C VAL A 10 -11.65 7.50 13.68
N PRO A 11 -12.87 8.03 13.90
CA PRO A 11 -13.10 8.97 15.00
C PRO A 11 -12.76 8.40 16.38
N ALA A 12 -13.08 7.14 16.65
CA ALA A 12 -12.78 6.53 17.95
C ALA A 12 -11.27 6.41 18.18
N LEU A 13 -10.50 6.02 17.16
CA LEU A 13 -9.04 5.98 17.27
C LEU A 13 -8.46 7.38 17.50
N LEU A 14 -8.91 8.38 16.73
CA LEU A 14 -8.41 9.74 16.86
C LEU A 14 -8.80 10.39 18.20
N ALA A 15 -10.01 10.14 18.69
CA ALA A 15 -10.44 10.60 20.02
C ALA A 15 -9.58 9.97 21.11
N GLY A 16 -9.36 8.65 21.06
CA GLY A 16 -8.53 7.96 22.02
C GLY A 16 -7.07 8.41 22.01
N LEU A 17 -6.53 8.79 20.84
CA LEU A 17 -5.21 9.40 20.75
C LEU A 17 -5.17 10.84 21.30
N ALA A 18 -6.25 11.60 21.12
CA ALA A 18 -6.34 12.98 21.59
C ALA A 18 -6.49 13.06 23.12
N ASP A 19 -7.26 12.19 23.72
CA ASP A 19 -7.51 12.15 25.17
C ASP A 19 -6.52 11.28 25.96
N GLY A 20 -5.63 10.55 25.24
CA GLY A 20 -4.62 9.68 25.81
C GLY A 20 -5.14 8.33 26.32
N SER A 21 -6.40 7.97 26.03
CA SER A 21 -6.95 6.63 26.35
C SER A 21 -6.37 5.56 25.43
N THR A 22 -6.05 5.91 24.18
CA THR A 22 -5.28 5.10 23.24
C THR A 22 -3.86 5.63 23.22
N ARG A 23 -2.94 4.97 23.92
CA ARG A 23 -1.55 5.43 24.00
C ARG A 23 -0.68 4.77 22.94
N PRO A 24 0.09 5.56 22.16
CA PRO A 24 1.16 5.02 21.33
C PRO A 24 2.19 4.28 22.21
N VAL A 25 2.80 3.26 21.63
CA VAL A 25 4.01 2.68 22.23
C VAL A 25 5.13 3.73 22.16
N ALA A 26 5.72 4.03 23.30
CA ALA A 26 6.85 4.96 23.33
C ALA A 26 8.08 4.29 22.66
N ILE A 27 8.68 4.98 21.71
CA ILE A 27 9.95 4.58 21.10
C ILE A 27 10.97 5.59 21.56
N ASP A 28 12.06 5.12 22.17
CA ASP A 28 13.18 5.98 22.53
C ASP A 28 13.81 6.59 21.28
N ALA A 29 14.07 7.90 21.31
CA ALA A 29 14.59 8.60 20.15
C ALA A 29 16.04 8.18 19.80
N GLY A 30 16.83 7.81 20.81
CA GLY A 30 18.19 7.31 20.63
C GLY A 30 18.19 5.94 19.97
N ASP A 31 17.37 5.01 20.48
CA ASP A 31 17.24 3.66 19.92
C ASP A 31 16.76 3.73 18.47
N LEU A 32 15.79 4.60 18.18
CA LEU A 32 15.30 4.81 16.82
C LEU A 32 16.42 5.36 15.92
N ALA A 33 17.15 6.36 16.37
CA ALA A 33 18.24 6.96 15.60
C ALA A 33 19.35 5.95 15.31
N GLU A 34 19.69 5.09 16.28
CA GLU A 34 20.67 4.01 16.12
C GLU A 34 20.21 3.00 15.06
N LEU A 35 18.97 2.51 15.16
CA LEU A 35 18.38 1.59 14.19
C LEU A 35 18.38 2.17 12.77
N LEU A 36 17.95 3.42 12.62
CA LEU A 36 17.90 4.09 11.32
C LEU A 36 19.33 4.36 10.78
N GLY A 37 20.29 4.64 11.65
CA GLY A 37 21.71 4.78 11.32
C GLY A 37 22.30 3.47 10.80
N TRP A 38 22.07 2.39 11.52
CA TRP A 38 22.44 1.04 11.09
C TRP A 38 21.87 0.69 9.72
N PHE A 39 20.56 0.90 9.54
CA PHE A 39 19.89 0.59 8.25
C PHE A 39 20.48 1.40 7.10
N ARG A 40 20.76 2.71 7.30
CA ARG A 40 21.40 3.54 6.27
C ARG A 40 22.79 3.03 5.89
N ALA A 41 23.59 2.63 6.89
CA ALA A 41 24.93 2.07 6.66
C ALA A 41 24.86 0.74 5.92
N ALA A 42 23.96 -0.16 6.31
CA ALA A 42 23.75 -1.43 5.64
C ALA A 42 23.30 -1.24 4.17
N CYS A 43 22.37 -0.30 3.92
CA CYS A 43 21.98 0.05 2.54
C CYS A 43 23.15 0.58 1.71
N ALA A 44 24.00 1.45 2.30
CA ALA A 44 25.15 1.99 1.59
C ALA A 44 26.17 0.88 1.23
N SER A 45 26.41 -0.05 2.15
CA SER A 45 27.26 -1.21 1.87
C SER A 45 26.67 -2.13 0.80
N ALA A 46 25.37 -2.36 0.84
CA ALA A 46 24.70 -3.25 -0.12
C ALA A 46 24.75 -2.74 -1.58
N VAL A 47 24.77 -1.41 -1.77
CA VAL A 47 24.83 -0.82 -3.12
C VAL A 47 26.26 -0.44 -3.55
N GLU A 48 27.27 -0.73 -2.74
CA GLU A 48 28.65 -0.49 -3.09
C GLU A 48 29.05 -1.33 -4.32
N GLY A 49 29.63 -0.68 -5.32
CA GLY A 49 30.02 -1.35 -6.57
C GLY A 49 28.90 -1.48 -7.62
N ILE A 50 27.69 -1.03 -7.34
CA ILE A 50 26.65 -0.97 -8.38
C ILE A 50 27.03 0.08 -9.44
N PRO A 51 27.03 -0.30 -10.75
CA PRO A 51 27.38 0.62 -11.83
C PRO A 51 26.53 1.89 -11.82
N ALA A 52 27.13 3.04 -12.16
CA ALA A 52 26.45 4.33 -12.14
C ALA A 52 25.22 4.39 -13.08
N GLU A 53 25.28 3.68 -14.21
CA GLU A 53 24.16 3.54 -15.17
C GLU A 53 22.94 2.80 -14.59
N ALA A 54 23.16 1.96 -13.59
CA ALA A 54 22.08 1.26 -12.89
C ALA A 54 21.50 2.06 -11.71
N GLN A 55 22.07 3.23 -11.41
CA GLN A 55 21.64 4.08 -10.30
C GLN A 55 20.67 5.19 -10.76
N PRO A 56 19.75 5.66 -9.91
CA PRO A 56 19.48 5.13 -8.58
C PRO A 56 18.66 3.84 -8.62
N LEU A 57 19.02 2.87 -7.79
CA LEU A 57 18.12 1.76 -7.51
C LEU A 57 16.87 2.28 -6.83
N ARG A 58 15.70 1.84 -7.29
CA ARG A 58 14.41 2.27 -6.73
C ARG A 58 13.74 1.11 -6.01
N LEU A 59 13.39 1.33 -4.75
CA LEU A 59 12.77 0.32 -3.90
C LEU A 59 11.46 0.86 -3.31
N PRO A 60 10.37 0.91 -4.11
CA PRO A 60 9.03 1.18 -3.61
C PRO A 60 8.45 -0.03 -2.87
N LYS A 61 7.39 0.18 -2.07
CA LYS A 61 6.68 -0.87 -1.32
C LYS A 61 6.38 -2.11 -2.17
N ALA A 62 5.77 -1.92 -3.33
CA ALA A 62 5.39 -3.02 -4.22
C ALA A 62 6.62 -3.86 -4.61
N ARG A 63 7.74 -3.22 -4.95
CA ARG A 63 8.96 -3.93 -5.31
C ARG A 63 9.55 -4.75 -4.17
N VAL A 64 9.52 -4.22 -2.92
CA VAL A 64 9.94 -5.00 -1.73
C VAL A 64 9.12 -6.28 -1.63
N THR A 65 7.81 -6.14 -1.74
CA THR A 65 6.88 -7.27 -1.65
C THR A 65 7.09 -8.28 -2.76
N ASP A 66 7.19 -7.82 -4.00
CA ASP A 66 7.34 -8.68 -5.18
C ASP A 66 8.68 -9.43 -5.19
N LEU A 67 9.79 -8.73 -4.91
CA LEU A 67 11.11 -9.36 -4.81
C LEU A 67 11.14 -10.45 -3.75
N LEU A 68 10.55 -10.20 -2.57
CA LEU A 68 10.50 -11.19 -1.50
C LEU A 68 9.55 -12.34 -1.79
N ALA A 69 8.54 -12.14 -2.62
CA ALA A 69 7.63 -13.19 -3.03
C ALA A 69 8.23 -14.09 -4.12
N CYS A 70 8.69 -13.49 -5.23
CA CYS A 70 9.27 -14.21 -6.37
C CYS A 70 10.06 -13.23 -7.25
N GLU A 71 11.38 -13.40 -7.36
CA GLU A 71 12.22 -12.49 -8.16
C GLU A 71 11.84 -12.49 -9.65
N ARG A 72 11.56 -13.66 -10.23
CA ARG A 72 11.11 -13.75 -11.62
C ARG A 72 9.80 -12.98 -11.85
N GLY A 73 8.83 -13.13 -10.94
CA GLY A 73 7.58 -12.37 -10.99
C GLY A 73 7.80 -10.86 -10.81
N ALA A 74 8.72 -10.47 -9.93
CA ALA A 74 9.08 -9.07 -9.72
C ALA A 74 9.68 -8.42 -10.98
N VAL A 75 10.53 -9.15 -11.71
CA VAL A 75 11.10 -8.69 -13.00
C VAL A 75 10.01 -8.57 -14.06
N ALA A 76 9.11 -9.53 -14.13
CA ALA A 76 8.02 -9.54 -15.12
C ALA A 76 7.03 -8.37 -14.95
N ARG A 77 6.83 -7.90 -13.71
CA ARG A 77 5.93 -6.79 -13.38
C ARG A 77 6.55 -5.40 -13.54
N LEU A 78 7.71 -5.28 -14.17
CA LEU A 78 8.30 -3.98 -14.50
C LEU A 78 7.61 -3.28 -15.68
N GLY A 79 6.76 -3.99 -16.42
CA GLY A 79 5.97 -3.43 -17.51
C GLY A 79 4.71 -2.70 -17.05
N ASP A 80 4.03 -2.06 -18.01
CA ASP A 80 2.77 -1.38 -17.76
C ASP A 80 1.69 -2.37 -17.31
N VAL A 81 0.94 -1.99 -16.29
CA VAL A 81 -0.20 -2.76 -15.79
C VAL A 81 -1.42 -2.32 -16.61
N ALA A 82 -2.06 -3.26 -17.28
CA ALA A 82 -3.30 -2.98 -18.00
C ALA A 82 -4.39 -2.47 -17.04
N VAL A 83 -5.15 -1.45 -17.47
CA VAL A 83 -6.27 -0.92 -16.72
C VAL A 83 -7.40 -1.94 -16.72
N GLY A 84 -7.69 -2.52 -15.56
CA GLY A 84 -8.76 -3.50 -15.37
C GLY A 84 -9.64 -3.15 -14.17
N GLU A 85 -10.73 -3.89 -14.00
CA GLU A 85 -11.74 -3.65 -12.95
C GLU A 85 -11.10 -3.49 -11.55
N ALA A 86 -10.16 -4.36 -11.18
CA ALA A 86 -9.52 -4.33 -9.87
C ALA A 86 -8.72 -3.04 -9.64
N LEU A 87 -7.95 -2.59 -10.65
CA LEU A 87 -7.22 -1.32 -10.59
C LEU A 87 -8.18 -0.14 -10.46
N VAL A 88 -9.25 -0.12 -11.25
CA VAL A 88 -10.25 0.96 -11.24
C VAL A 88 -10.97 1.00 -9.90
N ARG A 89 -11.38 -0.14 -9.33
CA ARG A 89 -11.95 -0.22 -7.98
C ARG A 89 -11.01 0.34 -6.92
N GLY A 90 -9.73 -0.04 -6.98
CA GLY A 90 -8.70 0.51 -6.06
C GLY A 90 -8.60 2.02 -6.17
N ARG A 91 -8.45 2.55 -7.39
CA ARG A 91 -8.34 3.99 -7.63
C ARG A 91 -9.57 4.76 -7.15
N ILE A 92 -10.77 4.27 -7.43
CA ILE A 92 -12.01 4.91 -6.95
C ILE A 92 -12.09 4.89 -5.42
N THR A 93 -11.67 3.79 -4.78
CA THR A 93 -11.62 3.72 -3.33
C THR A 93 -10.70 4.80 -2.76
N ASP A 94 -9.48 4.93 -3.28
CA ASP A 94 -8.51 5.94 -2.86
C ASP A 94 -9.04 7.36 -3.03
N LEU A 95 -9.69 7.62 -4.16
CA LEU A 95 -10.27 8.92 -4.49
C LEU A 95 -11.41 9.30 -3.55
N LEU A 96 -12.34 8.39 -3.28
CA LEU A 96 -13.45 8.65 -2.37
C LEU A 96 -12.97 8.86 -0.94
N VAL A 97 -11.93 8.13 -0.50
CA VAL A 97 -11.29 8.36 0.81
C VAL A 97 -10.64 9.75 0.84
N ALA A 98 -9.90 10.12 -0.19
CA ALA A 98 -9.25 11.43 -0.27
C ALA A 98 -10.26 12.58 -0.26
N GLN A 99 -11.32 12.46 -1.03
CA GLN A 99 -12.40 13.46 -1.06
C GLN A 99 -13.10 13.56 0.29
N HIS A 100 -13.47 12.42 0.89
CA HIS A 100 -14.10 12.41 2.21
C HIS A 100 -13.23 13.07 3.27
N ALA A 101 -11.93 12.75 3.27
CA ALA A 101 -10.97 13.27 4.25
C ALA A 101 -10.71 14.77 4.10
N THR A 102 -10.87 15.36 2.92
CA THR A 102 -10.47 16.75 2.63
C THR A 102 -11.64 17.71 2.49
N VAL A 103 -12.67 17.33 1.73
CA VAL A 103 -13.80 18.21 1.40
C VAL A 103 -15.16 17.65 1.82
N GLY A 104 -15.24 16.37 2.07
CA GLY A 104 -16.49 15.64 2.36
C GLY A 104 -17.12 15.06 1.11
N LEU A 105 -18.07 14.14 1.32
CA LEU A 105 -18.85 13.50 0.25
C LEU A 105 -20.18 14.23 0.04
N THR A 106 -20.66 14.24 -1.19
CA THR A 106 -21.98 14.76 -1.56
C THR A 106 -23.08 13.69 -1.36
N ALA A 107 -24.29 13.97 -1.78
CA ALA A 107 -25.37 12.97 -1.79
C ALA A 107 -25.32 12.06 -3.04
N ASP A 108 -24.50 12.39 -4.04
CA ASP A 108 -24.43 11.74 -5.33
C ASP A 108 -23.06 11.08 -5.54
N VAL A 109 -23.05 9.75 -5.71
CA VAL A 109 -21.82 8.98 -5.93
C VAL A 109 -21.14 9.30 -7.27
N GLU A 110 -21.94 9.56 -8.31
CA GLU A 110 -21.42 9.90 -9.63
C GLU A 110 -20.71 11.27 -9.60
N ALA A 111 -21.30 12.24 -8.91
CA ALA A 111 -20.69 13.55 -8.70
C ALA A 111 -19.39 13.44 -7.88
N ASP A 112 -19.37 12.61 -6.84
CA ASP A 112 -18.18 12.38 -6.01
C ASP A 112 -17.05 11.74 -6.82
N VAL A 113 -17.33 10.67 -7.58
CA VAL A 113 -16.33 9.99 -8.42
C VAL A 113 -15.84 10.91 -9.55
N THR A 114 -16.75 11.60 -10.24
CA THR A 114 -16.40 12.49 -11.34
C THR A 114 -15.53 13.64 -10.86
N GLY A 115 -15.94 14.31 -9.78
CA GLY A 115 -15.15 15.41 -9.19
C GLY A 115 -13.77 14.98 -8.72
N ALA A 116 -13.66 13.78 -8.17
CA ALA A 116 -12.38 13.22 -7.75
C ALA A 116 -11.47 12.86 -8.95
N LEU A 117 -12.03 12.32 -10.03
CA LEU A 117 -11.30 12.06 -11.27
C LEU A 117 -10.83 13.35 -11.95
N ASP A 118 -11.65 14.42 -11.92
CA ASP A 118 -11.27 15.74 -12.44
C ASP A 118 -10.06 16.30 -11.68
N ALA A 119 -10.00 16.10 -10.37
CA ALA A 119 -8.90 16.55 -9.54
C ALA A 119 -7.57 15.82 -9.83
N LEU A 120 -7.60 14.62 -10.41
CA LEU A 120 -6.40 13.86 -10.82
C LEU A 120 -5.82 14.32 -12.17
N GLY A 121 -6.56 15.08 -12.97
CA GLY A 121 -6.12 15.48 -14.31
C GLY A 121 -5.85 14.27 -15.20
N ASP A 122 -4.64 14.23 -15.82
CA ASP A 122 -4.28 13.18 -16.78
C ASP A 122 -4.31 11.76 -16.17
N GLU A 123 -3.93 11.60 -14.90
CA GLU A 123 -4.00 10.30 -14.21
C GLU A 123 -5.44 9.77 -14.08
N GLY A 124 -6.45 10.66 -14.10
CA GLY A 124 -7.88 10.32 -14.07
C GLY A 124 -8.43 9.92 -15.43
N CYS A 125 -7.76 10.27 -16.54
CA CYS A 125 -8.27 10.04 -17.88
C CYS A 125 -8.45 8.55 -18.22
N GLU A 126 -7.49 7.71 -17.84
CA GLU A 126 -7.56 6.26 -18.09
C GLU A 126 -8.71 5.59 -17.33
N VAL A 127 -8.90 5.96 -16.06
CA VAL A 127 -10.02 5.46 -15.25
C VAL A 127 -11.35 5.92 -15.82
N ARG A 128 -11.42 7.18 -16.25
CA ARG A 128 -12.62 7.75 -16.89
C ARG A 128 -12.94 7.04 -18.20
N ALA A 129 -11.94 6.86 -19.07
CA ALA A 129 -12.09 6.14 -20.33
C ALA A 129 -12.64 4.71 -20.06
N TRP A 130 -12.06 4.02 -19.09
CA TRP A 130 -12.54 2.70 -18.71
C TRP A 130 -13.98 2.70 -18.20
N LEU A 131 -14.40 3.71 -17.43
CA LEU A 131 -15.77 3.83 -16.92
C LEU A 131 -16.79 4.17 -18.01
N THR A 132 -16.39 4.89 -19.08
CA THR A 132 -17.26 5.32 -20.16
C THR A 132 -17.32 4.35 -21.33
N GLU A 133 -16.19 3.75 -21.68
CA GLU A 133 -16.05 2.88 -22.85
C GLU A 133 -16.27 1.40 -22.49
N GLY A 134 -16.23 1.08 -21.19
CA GLY A 134 -16.24 -0.28 -20.67
C GLY A 134 -14.87 -0.95 -20.77
N ALA A 135 -14.72 -2.10 -20.15
CA ALA A 135 -13.60 -2.99 -20.42
C ALA A 135 -13.76 -3.46 -21.87
N GLY A 136 -12.78 -3.20 -22.75
CA GLY A 136 -12.83 -3.59 -24.15
C GLY A 136 -13.27 -5.06 -24.33
N ASP A 137 -13.76 -5.40 -25.49
CA ASP A 137 -14.37 -6.71 -25.83
C ASP A 137 -13.51 -7.93 -25.44
N ASP A 138 -12.20 -7.75 -25.29
CA ASP A 138 -11.24 -8.81 -24.95
C ASP A 138 -11.31 -9.28 -23.48
N ALA A 139 -11.99 -8.55 -22.60
CA ALA A 139 -12.05 -8.84 -21.16
C ALA A 139 -13.37 -9.50 -20.69
N GLY A 140 -14.27 -9.87 -21.61
CA GLY A 140 -15.44 -10.75 -21.35
C GLY A 140 -16.48 -10.21 -20.34
N GLY A 141 -16.62 -8.88 -20.15
CA GLY A 141 -17.54 -8.39 -19.13
C GLY A 141 -17.82 -6.88 -19.11
N GLY A 142 -17.67 -6.16 -20.21
CA GLY A 142 -17.69 -4.71 -20.28
C GLY A 142 -18.72 -3.98 -19.41
N ALA A 143 -20.01 -4.06 -19.75
CA ALA A 143 -21.07 -3.33 -19.03
C ALA A 143 -21.28 -3.83 -17.58
N ASP A 144 -21.14 -5.13 -17.35
CA ASP A 144 -21.24 -5.73 -16.01
C ASP A 144 -20.09 -5.31 -15.10
N ALA A 145 -18.86 -5.21 -15.63
CA ALA A 145 -17.69 -4.76 -14.90
C ALA A 145 -17.84 -3.30 -14.45
N VAL A 146 -18.26 -2.41 -15.34
CA VAL A 146 -18.55 -1.01 -14.99
C VAL A 146 -19.64 -0.93 -13.92
N GLY A 147 -20.72 -1.70 -14.05
CA GLY A 147 -21.79 -1.77 -13.06
C GLY A 147 -21.27 -2.27 -11.68
N ARG A 148 -20.32 -3.22 -11.65
CA ARG A 148 -19.69 -3.67 -10.39
C ARG A 148 -18.84 -2.57 -9.75
N VAL A 149 -18.12 -1.81 -10.55
CA VAL A 149 -17.31 -0.68 -10.05
C VAL A 149 -18.20 0.40 -9.43
N TRP A 150 -19.31 0.76 -10.06
CA TRP A 150 -20.25 1.74 -9.49
C TRP A 150 -20.89 1.24 -8.19
N ARG A 151 -21.33 -0.01 -8.13
CA ARG A 151 -21.82 -0.60 -6.87
C ARG A 151 -20.75 -0.60 -5.79
N HIS A 152 -19.49 -0.86 -6.14
CA HIS A 152 -18.38 -0.77 -5.21
C HIS A 152 -18.19 0.67 -4.68
N ALA A 153 -18.24 1.68 -5.56
CA ALA A 153 -18.16 3.09 -5.16
C ALA A 153 -19.26 3.48 -4.15
N GLU A 154 -20.50 3.01 -4.38
CA GLU A 154 -21.60 3.23 -3.43
C GLU A 154 -21.34 2.59 -2.06
N VAL A 155 -20.81 1.36 -2.03
CA VAL A 155 -20.44 0.68 -0.79
C VAL A 155 -19.34 1.46 -0.05
N VAL A 156 -18.27 1.84 -0.74
CA VAL A 156 -17.16 2.64 -0.17
C VAL A 156 -17.70 3.93 0.44
N ARG A 157 -18.52 4.67 -0.32
CA ARG A 157 -19.11 5.93 0.11
C ARG A 157 -20.00 5.74 1.34
N SER A 158 -20.85 4.73 1.35
CA SER A 158 -21.71 4.40 2.49
C SER A 158 -20.90 4.09 3.75
N ARG A 159 -19.80 3.33 3.61
CA ARG A 159 -18.90 3.01 4.71
C ARG A 159 -18.15 4.23 5.26
N LEU A 160 -17.67 5.10 4.37
CA LEU A 160 -17.04 6.35 4.77
C LEU A 160 -18.01 7.26 5.53
N ALA A 161 -19.22 7.45 5.02
CA ALA A 161 -20.23 8.27 5.67
C ALA A 161 -20.67 7.72 7.05
N GLY A 162 -20.78 6.39 7.18
CA GLY A 162 -21.20 5.75 8.43
C GLY A 162 -20.06 5.56 9.44
N GLY A 163 -18.85 5.23 8.98
CA GLY A 163 -17.74 4.80 9.86
C GLY A 163 -16.71 5.87 10.18
N TRP A 164 -16.53 6.88 9.30
CA TRP A 164 -15.48 7.89 9.52
C TRP A 164 -16.02 9.20 10.09
N GLY A 165 -17.22 9.59 9.70
CA GLY A 165 -17.72 10.94 10.02
C GLY A 165 -16.80 12.03 9.41
N PRO A 166 -17.09 13.31 9.67
CA PRO A 166 -16.22 14.41 9.29
C PRO A 166 -14.88 14.30 10.04
N LEU A 167 -13.76 14.34 9.33
CA LEU A 167 -12.44 14.38 9.96
C LEU A 167 -12.16 15.79 10.50
N ASP A 168 -11.75 15.86 11.78
CA ASP A 168 -11.30 17.12 12.36
C ASP A 168 -10.03 17.60 11.65
N ARG A 169 -10.08 18.81 11.08
CA ARG A 169 -8.95 19.45 10.37
C ARG A 169 -7.72 19.64 11.26
N ALA A 170 -7.87 19.58 12.58
CA ALA A 170 -6.74 19.60 13.50
C ALA A 170 -5.83 18.35 13.38
N TRP A 171 -6.32 17.27 12.78
CA TRP A 171 -5.52 16.11 12.43
C TRP A 171 -4.80 16.26 11.10
N TRP A 172 -5.03 17.34 10.38
CA TRP A 172 -4.38 17.69 9.12
C TRP A 172 -4.31 16.48 8.16
N PRO A 173 -5.46 16.00 7.64
CA PRO A 173 -5.48 14.87 6.73
C PRO A 173 -4.69 15.17 5.45
N ARG A 174 -3.80 14.28 5.08
CA ARG A 174 -3.03 14.31 3.84
C ARG A 174 -3.23 13.00 3.11
N CYS A 175 -3.67 13.08 1.85
CA CYS A 175 -3.97 11.93 1.02
C CYS A 175 -2.92 11.78 -0.07
N GLN A 176 -2.61 10.53 -0.44
CA GLN A 176 -1.66 10.18 -1.49
C GLN A 176 -0.30 10.87 -1.28
N GLU A 177 0.14 10.98 -0.02
CA GLU A 177 1.40 11.63 0.33
C GLU A 177 2.59 10.78 -0.13
N ARG A 178 3.34 11.29 -1.11
CA ARG A 178 4.55 10.63 -1.61
C ARG A 178 5.73 10.91 -0.68
N ALA A 179 6.34 9.85 -0.17
CA ALA A 179 7.57 9.89 0.60
C ALA A 179 8.70 9.25 -0.19
N THR A 180 9.80 9.98 -0.34
CA THR A 180 11.04 9.47 -0.93
C THR A 180 12.18 9.72 0.03
N VAL A 181 13.06 8.72 0.17
CA VAL A 181 14.23 8.77 1.03
C VAL A 181 15.45 8.36 0.21
N PRO A 182 16.27 9.33 -0.22
CA PRO A 182 17.55 9.00 -0.86
C PRO A 182 18.54 8.49 0.19
N LEU A 183 19.22 7.39 -0.14
CA LEU A 183 20.24 6.75 0.66
C LEU A 183 21.52 6.54 -0.16
N ALA A 184 22.64 6.24 0.51
CA ALA A 184 23.91 5.95 -0.14
C ALA A 184 24.32 7.03 -1.16
N GLY A 185 24.26 8.31 -0.78
CA GLY A 185 24.59 9.42 -1.68
C GLY A 185 23.63 9.57 -2.89
N GLY A 186 22.45 8.97 -2.84
CA GLY A 186 21.48 8.96 -3.91
C GLY A 186 21.49 7.71 -4.78
N ALA A 187 22.42 6.77 -4.57
CA ALA A 187 22.48 5.52 -5.31
C ALA A 187 21.27 4.60 -5.07
N LEU A 188 20.59 4.77 -3.94
CA LEU A 188 19.36 4.08 -3.60
C LEU A 188 18.26 5.09 -3.23
N VAL A 189 17.05 4.87 -3.73
CA VAL A 189 15.86 5.65 -3.37
C VAL A 189 14.78 4.71 -2.86
N LEU A 190 14.45 4.83 -1.57
CA LEU A 190 13.27 4.19 -1.01
C LEU A 190 12.05 5.07 -1.25
N SER A 191 10.89 4.48 -1.50
CA SER A 191 9.68 5.26 -1.66
C SER A 191 8.43 4.55 -1.12
N ALA A 192 7.47 5.39 -0.73
CA ALA A 192 6.13 4.98 -0.35
C ALA A 192 5.13 6.07 -0.79
N THR A 193 3.91 5.66 -1.08
CA THR A 193 2.76 6.56 -1.18
C THR A 193 1.82 6.18 -0.05
N PHE A 194 1.56 7.10 0.87
CA PHE A 194 0.64 6.89 1.98
C PHE A 194 -0.76 7.30 1.50
N ASP A 195 -1.72 6.39 1.53
CA ASP A 195 -3.07 6.68 1.04
C ASP A 195 -3.73 7.77 1.89
N LEU A 196 -3.56 7.69 3.23
CA LEU A 196 -3.97 8.75 4.15
C LEU A 196 -3.01 8.85 5.33
N VAL A 197 -2.65 10.07 5.69
CA VAL A 197 -1.89 10.41 6.89
C VAL A 197 -2.70 11.36 7.75
N LEU A 198 -2.84 11.04 9.03
CA LEU A 198 -3.53 11.86 10.03
C LEU A 198 -2.55 12.26 11.14
N GLY A 199 -2.48 13.55 11.48
CA GLY A 199 -1.54 14.06 12.46
C GLY A 199 -0.10 14.15 11.93
N GLY A 200 0.86 13.98 12.80
CA GLY A 200 2.29 13.93 12.47
C GLY A 200 3.12 15.04 13.07
N PRO A 201 4.46 15.03 12.84
CA PRO A 201 5.39 15.94 13.51
C PRO A 201 5.05 17.43 13.38
N ALA A 202 4.55 17.84 12.21
CA ALA A 202 4.18 19.23 11.95
C ALA A 202 2.95 19.71 12.76
N THR A 203 2.13 18.79 13.26
CA THR A 203 0.92 19.10 14.05
C THR A 203 1.14 19.01 15.55
N GLY A 204 2.27 18.42 15.98
CA GLY A 204 2.51 18.07 17.38
C GLY A 204 1.59 16.96 17.90
N ARG A 205 0.79 16.32 17.05
CA ARG A 205 -0.09 15.21 17.39
C ARG A 205 0.56 13.88 17.06
N PRO A 206 0.24 12.79 17.77
CA PRO A 206 0.54 11.44 17.29
C PRO A 206 0.00 11.27 15.87
N TRP A 207 0.72 10.54 15.03
CA TRP A 207 0.29 10.37 13.66
C TRP A 207 -0.03 8.92 13.33
N VAL A 208 -0.97 8.76 12.42
CA VAL A 208 -1.47 7.49 11.92
C VAL A 208 -1.28 7.48 10.41
N VAL A 209 -0.68 6.40 9.90
CA VAL A 209 -0.62 6.14 8.46
C VAL A 209 -1.64 5.07 8.14
N VAL A 210 -2.54 5.36 7.21
CA VAL A 210 -3.61 4.45 6.80
C VAL A 210 -3.37 4.00 5.37
N GLU A 211 -3.37 2.71 5.17
CA GLU A 211 -3.48 2.04 3.87
C GLU A 211 -4.94 1.77 3.57
N VAL A 212 -5.37 2.10 2.38
CA VAL A 212 -6.74 1.87 1.90
C VAL A 212 -6.75 0.65 0.99
N LYS A 213 -7.76 -0.21 1.14
CA LYS A 213 -7.94 -1.38 0.30
C LYS A 213 -9.37 -1.48 -0.20
N SER A 214 -9.52 -1.78 -1.49
CA SER A 214 -10.83 -2.03 -2.10
C SER A 214 -11.42 -3.39 -1.74
N GLY A 215 -10.58 -4.37 -1.37
CA GLY A 215 -10.94 -5.73 -1.00
C GLY A 215 -10.74 -6.03 0.48
N GLN A 216 -10.66 -7.32 0.83
CA GLN A 216 -10.45 -7.79 2.21
C GLN A 216 -9.00 -7.59 2.68
N VAL A 217 -8.82 -7.43 4.01
CA VAL A 217 -7.49 -7.35 4.62
C VAL A 217 -6.89 -8.75 4.73
N SER A 218 -5.65 -8.88 4.27
CA SER A 218 -4.84 -10.09 4.43
C SER A 218 -3.63 -9.85 5.32
N ASP A 219 -2.99 -10.90 5.81
CA ASP A 219 -1.74 -10.79 6.57
C ASP A 219 -0.59 -10.18 5.74
N ARG A 220 -0.65 -10.34 4.41
CA ARG A 220 0.28 -9.66 3.49
C ARG A 220 0.14 -8.14 3.60
N HIS A 221 -1.06 -7.61 3.59
CA HIS A 221 -1.29 -6.18 3.73
C HIS A 221 -0.71 -5.63 5.04
N ARG A 222 -0.84 -6.38 6.15
CA ARG A 222 -0.21 -6.00 7.43
C ARG A 222 1.30 -5.94 7.34
N THR A 223 1.90 -6.91 6.64
CA THR A 223 3.36 -6.95 6.45
C THR A 223 3.84 -5.81 5.56
N ASP A 224 3.07 -5.45 4.53
CA ASP A 224 3.39 -4.34 3.62
C ASP A 224 3.33 -2.97 4.34
N LEU A 225 2.44 -2.83 5.34
CA LEU A 225 2.36 -1.62 6.17
C LEU A 225 3.63 -1.32 6.96
N LEU A 226 4.42 -2.35 7.32
CA LEU A 226 5.68 -2.16 8.04
C LEU A 226 6.64 -1.27 7.25
N TRP A 227 6.60 -1.38 5.90
CA TRP A 227 7.41 -0.52 5.03
C TRP A 227 7.06 0.96 5.18
N TYR A 228 5.79 1.28 5.37
CA TYR A 228 5.36 2.65 5.61
C TYR A 228 5.94 3.22 6.91
N ALA A 229 5.94 2.44 7.98
CA ALA A 229 6.53 2.87 9.25
C ALA A 229 8.03 3.17 9.10
N LEU A 230 8.78 2.33 8.39
CA LEU A 230 10.21 2.54 8.14
C LEU A 230 10.48 3.79 7.28
N VAL A 231 9.78 3.92 6.13
CA VAL A 231 9.97 5.08 5.22
C VAL A 231 9.59 6.38 5.92
N ALA A 232 8.50 6.37 6.70
CA ALA A 232 8.08 7.50 7.50
C ALA A 232 9.14 7.87 8.56
N ALA A 233 9.66 6.89 9.30
CA ALA A 233 10.69 7.12 10.31
C ALA A 233 11.99 7.64 9.68
N LEU A 234 12.42 7.10 8.55
CA LEU A 234 13.61 7.57 7.83
C LEU A 234 13.47 9.01 7.34
N ARG A 235 12.27 9.40 6.87
CA ARG A 235 12.01 10.73 6.34
C ARG A 235 11.94 11.79 7.42
N HIS A 236 11.31 11.46 8.55
CA HIS A 236 10.97 12.46 9.59
C HIS A 236 11.82 12.36 10.85
N GLY A 237 12.65 11.32 10.99
CA GLY A 237 13.41 11.07 12.22
C GLY A 237 12.52 10.65 13.41
N SER A 238 11.24 10.40 13.16
CA SER A 238 10.26 9.96 14.16
C SER A 238 9.29 8.98 13.52
N ALA A 239 8.81 8.01 14.30
CA ALA A 239 7.90 6.98 13.81
C ALA A 239 6.43 7.41 13.92
N PRO A 240 5.54 6.93 13.02
CA PRO A 240 4.11 7.01 13.27
C PRO A 240 3.74 6.26 14.55
N ALA A 241 2.70 6.73 15.24
CA ALA A 241 2.17 6.04 16.41
C ALA A 241 1.49 4.72 16.00
N TRP A 242 0.81 4.76 14.87
CA TRP A 242 0.04 3.65 14.31
C TRP A 242 0.16 3.60 12.80
N ILE A 243 0.21 2.38 12.30
CA ILE A 243 -0.10 2.05 10.91
C ILE A 243 -1.43 1.30 10.92
N ALA A 244 -2.29 1.55 9.94
CA ALA A 244 -3.60 0.93 9.92
C ALA A 244 -4.00 0.55 8.49
N THR A 245 -4.82 -0.49 8.36
CA THR A 245 -5.52 -0.79 7.11
C THR A 245 -6.99 -0.47 7.28
N TRP A 246 -7.56 0.22 6.31
CA TRP A 246 -8.98 0.38 6.15
C TRP A 246 -9.46 -0.31 4.88
N THR A 247 -10.64 -0.91 4.97
CA THR A 247 -11.30 -1.52 3.81
C THR A 247 -12.80 -1.34 3.90
N ALA A 248 -13.43 -1.12 2.75
CA ALA A 248 -14.87 -1.03 2.65
C ALA A 248 -15.58 -2.37 2.94
N ALA A 249 -14.90 -3.50 2.74
CA ALA A 249 -15.47 -4.83 2.99
C ALA A 249 -15.72 -5.09 4.49
N ASP A 250 -14.81 -4.64 5.35
CA ASP A 250 -14.79 -5.02 6.77
C ASP A 250 -15.31 -3.94 7.73
N ASP A 251 -15.70 -2.77 7.23
CA ASP A 251 -16.22 -1.64 8.01
C ASP A 251 -15.41 -1.30 9.25
N GLY A 252 -14.15 -0.96 9.06
CA GLY A 252 -13.32 -0.52 10.17
C GLY A 252 -11.84 -0.42 9.85
N LEU A 253 -11.15 0.29 10.76
CA LEU A 253 -9.71 0.36 10.80
C LEU A 253 -9.15 -0.80 11.60
N VAL A 254 -8.13 -1.45 11.07
CA VAL A 254 -7.32 -2.44 11.78
C VAL A 254 -5.97 -1.79 12.10
N PRO A 255 -5.84 -1.10 13.25
CA PRO A 255 -4.60 -0.44 13.61
C PRO A 255 -3.58 -1.44 14.17
N VAL A 256 -2.32 -1.17 13.85
CA VAL A 256 -1.16 -1.88 14.39
C VAL A 256 -0.27 -0.82 15.05
N PRO A 257 0.05 -0.95 16.35
CA PRO A 257 0.95 -0.02 17.00
C PRO A 257 2.36 -0.15 16.41
N VAL A 258 3.00 0.99 16.16
CA VAL A 258 4.38 0.99 15.69
C VAL A 258 5.30 0.92 16.91
N THR A 259 6.18 -0.06 16.91
CA THR A 259 7.22 -0.27 17.92
C THR A 259 8.58 -0.22 17.25
N LEU A 260 9.66 -0.14 18.03
CA LEU A 260 11.01 -0.27 17.50
C LEU A 260 11.17 -1.58 16.72
N GLY A 261 10.66 -2.71 17.26
CA GLY A 261 10.69 -4.01 16.59
C GLY A 261 9.88 -4.04 15.27
N THR A 262 8.82 -3.23 15.15
CA THR A 262 8.08 -3.04 13.90
C THR A 262 8.98 -2.44 12.81
N ILE A 263 9.74 -1.40 13.16
CA ILE A 263 10.64 -0.69 12.23
C ILE A 263 11.85 -1.57 11.91
N GLU A 264 12.39 -2.29 12.89
CA GLU A 264 13.48 -3.24 12.72
C GLU A 264 13.10 -4.37 11.75
N ALA A 265 11.92 -4.98 11.92
CA ALA A 265 11.42 -6.00 11.01
C ALA A 265 11.27 -5.45 9.57
N ALA A 266 10.78 -4.22 9.42
CA ALA A 266 10.69 -3.57 8.11
C ALA A 266 12.08 -3.31 7.50
N ALA A 267 13.06 -2.89 8.31
CA ALA A 267 14.43 -2.66 7.89
C ALA A 267 15.09 -3.95 7.38
N HIS A 268 14.98 -5.04 8.12
CA HIS A 268 15.49 -6.35 7.67
C HIS A 268 14.83 -6.83 6.38
N ARG A 269 13.51 -6.68 6.25
CA ARG A 269 12.80 -7.00 5.00
C ARG A 269 13.27 -6.13 3.83
N GLY A 270 13.47 -4.84 4.07
CA GLY A 270 13.99 -3.90 3.08
C GLY A 270 15.38 -4.30 2.60
N LEU A 271 16.29 -4.65 3.52
CA LEU A 271 17.64 -5.13 3.18
C LEU A 271 17.58 -6.44 2.38
N ALA A 272 16.77 -7.40 2.79
CA ALA A 272 16.61 -8.65 2.05
C ALA A 272 16.08 -8.43 0.62
N ALA A 273 15.17 -7.48 0.42
CA ALA A 273 14.71 -7.10 -0.91
C ALA A 273 15.79 -6.36 -1.71
N LEU A 274 16.58 -5.50 -1.05
CA LEU A 274 17.68 -4.79 -1.67
C LEU A 274 18.77 -5.76 -2.14
N ASP A 275 19.16 -6.74 -1.34
CA ASP A 275 20.14 -7.77 -1.70
C ASP A 275 19.71 -8.54 -2.96
N ARG A 276 18.42 -8.90 -3.05
CA ARG A 276 17.88 -9.55 -4.26
C ARG A 276 17.92 -8.62 -5.47
N LEU A 277 17.54 -7.34 -5.29
CA LEU A 277 17.57 -6.36 -6.36
C LEU A 277 19.02 -6.15 -6.88
N VAL A 278 19.97 -6.02 -5.97
CA VAL A 278 21.40 -5.89 -6.30
C VAL A 278 21.90 -7.11 -7.05
N GLY A 279 21.55 -8.32 -6.59
CA GLY A 279 21.89 -9.57 -7.28
C GLY A 279 21.36 -9.62 -8.71
N LEU A 280 20.11 -9.17 -8.93
CA LEU A 280 19.52 -9.10 -10.27
C LEU A 280 20.21 -8.07 -11.18
N VAL A 281 20.55 -6.89 -10.64
CA VAL A 281 21.27 -5.84 -11.37
C VAL A 281 22.68 -6.30 -11.73
N ALA A 282 23.30 -7.10 -10.89
CA ALA A 282 24.61 -7.74 -11.18
C ALA A 282 24.54 -8.90 -12.19
N GLY A 283 23.37 -9.13 -12.80
CA GLY A 283 23.18 -10.18 -13.81
C GLY A 283 22.83 -11.56 -13.23
N GLY A 284 22.45 -11.63 -11.96
CA GLY A 284 21.97 -12.85 -11.32
C GLY A 284 20.70 -13.40 -11.99
N VAL A 285 20.56 -14.72 -11.98
CA VAL A 285 19.35 -15.39 -12.51
C VAL A 285 18.21 -15.25 -11.48
N PRO A 286 17.04 -14.71 -11.88
CA PRO A 286 15.92 -14.56 -10.97
C PRO A 286 15.44 -15.91 -10.39
N THR A 287 15.32 -16.00 -9.08
CA THR A 287 14.77 -17.17 -8.41
C THR A 287 13.25 -17.27 -8.63
N VAL A 288 12.74 -18.50 -8.64
CA VAL A 288 11.30 -18.78 -8.77
C VAL A 288 10.78 -19.33 -7.45
N SER A 289 9.77 -18.64 -6.92
CA SER A 289 9.10 -19.05 -5.67
C SER A 289 7.59 -19.04 -5.90
N PRO A 290 6.96 -20.21 -6.13
CA PRO A 290 5.53 -20.27 -6.36
C PRO A 290 4.73 -19.81 -5.15
N HIS A 291 3.76 -18.91 -5.36
CA HIS A 291 2.92 -18.36 -4.31
C HIS A 291 1.51 -18.06 -4.84
N PHE A 292 0.61 -17.59 -3.97
CA PHE A 292 -0.79 -17.30 -4.37
C PHE A 292 -0.90 -16.30 -5.53
N GLY A 293 0.02 -15.34 -5.67
CA GLY A 293 0.04 -14.35 -6.75
C GLY A 293 0.48 -14.90 -8.12
N CYS A 294 0.73 -16.22 -8.24
CA CYS A 294 1.07 -16.84 -9.53
C CYS A 294 -0.08 -16.76 -10.53
N SER A 295 -1.34 -16.79 -10.07
CA SER A 295 -2.54 -16.66 -10.91
C SER A 295 -2.63 -15.32 -11.68
N TRP A 296 -1.92 -14.29 -11.20
CA TRP A 296 -1.85 -12.97 -11.84
C TRP A 296 -0.44 -12.63 -12.34
N CYS A 297 0.43 -13.64 -12.44
CA CYS A 297 1.80 -13.43 -12.89
C CYS A 297 1.86 -13.34 -14.42
N PRO A 298 2.46 -12.28 -15.01
CA PRO A 298 2.60 -12.18 -16.46
C PRO A 298 3.40 -13.32 -17.09
N GLU A 299 4.25 -14.00 -16.29
CA GLU A 299 5.07 -15.12 -16.72
C GLU A 299 4.42 -16.49 -16.45
N LEU A 300 3.14 -16.54 -16.03
CA LEU A 300 2.52 -17.81 -15.63
C LEU A 300 2.65 -18.89 -16.71
N ASP A 301 2.34 -18.57 -17.97
CA ASP A 301 2.35 -19.50 -19.09
C ASP A 301 3.74 -20.07 -19.43
N ARG A 302 4.80 -19.42 -18.92
CA ARG A 302 6.19 -19.83 -19.11
C ARG A 302 6.85 -20.28 -17.81
N CYS A 303 6.05 -20.46 -16.75
CA CYS A 303 6.52 -20.79 -15.41
C CYS A 303 5.89 -22.09 -14.91
N GLU A 304 6.53 -23.23 -15.23
CA GLU A 304 6.05 -24.54 -14.80
C GLU A 304 5.74 -24.62 -13.29
N PRO A 305 6.63 -24.16 -12.37
CA PRO A 305 6.31 -24.16 -10.94
C PRO A 305 5.08 -23.30 -10.58
N GLY A 306 4.88 -22.19 -11.27
CA GLY A 306 3.70 -21.31 -11.12
C GLY A 306 2.42 -22.00 -11.59
N MET A 307 2.46 -22.63 -12.77
CA MET A 307 1.31 -23.38 -13.30
C MET A 307 0.91 -24.53 -12.37
N VAL A 308 1.88 -25.30 -11.87
CA VAL A 308 1.63 -26.40 -10.91
C VAL A 308 0.97 -25.84 -9.64
N ARG A 309 1.44 -24.69 -9.14
CA ARG A 309 0.86 -24.05 -7.94
C ARG A 309 -0.59 -23.61 -8.17
N VAL A 310 -0.89 -23.03 -9.33
CA VAL A 310 -2.26 -22.58 -9.67
C VAL A 310 -3.18 -23.78 -9.86
N ALA A 311 -2.74 -24.81 -10.60
CA ALA A 311 -3.52 -26.03 -10.81
C ALA A 311 -3.79 -26.79 -9.50
N GLY A 312 -2.80 -26.87 -8.61
CA GLY A 312 -2.95 -27.53 -7.30
C GLY A 312 -3.81 -26.72 -6.31
N GLY A 313 -3.92 -25.39 -6.48
CA GLY A 313 -4.81 -24.54 -5.69
C GLY A 313 -6.27 -24.61 -6.08
N ALA A 314 -6.59 -25.06 -7.30
CA ALA A 314 -7.97 -25.20 -7.78
C ALA A 314 -8.75 -26.33 -7.08
N GLY A 315 -8.11 -27.19 -6.29
CA GLY A 315 -8.75 -28.28 -5.53
C GLY A 315 -9.14 -27.94 -4.09
N GLY A 316 -8.75 -26.78 -3.58
CA GLY A 316 -9.21 -26.24 -2.30
C GLY A 316 -9.93 -24.92 -2.58
N ALA A 317 -11.17 -24.79 -2.15
CA ALA A 317 -11.91 -23.53 -2.23
C ALA A 317 -11.07 -22.42 -1.59
N VAL A 318 -10.30 -21.72 -2.40
CA VAL A 318 -9.67 -20.47 -2.06
C VAL A 318 -10.67 -19.40 -2.42
N ASP A 319 -10.99 -18.61 -1.43
CA ASP A 319 -11.83 -17.42 -1.53
C ASP A 319 -11.55 -16.66 -2.82
N GLU A 320 -12.54 -16.62 -3.69
CA GLU A 320 -12.53 -16.06 -5.05
C GLU A 320 -12.51 -14.52 -5.06
N GLU A 321 -12.02 -13.87 -3.99
CA GLU A 321 -12.10 -12.42 -3.78
C GLU A 321 -10.75 -11.69 -3.63
N LEU A 322 -9.64 -12.28 -4.01
CA LEU A 322 -8.33 -11.60 -3.91
C LEU A 322 -7.76 -11.29 -5.31
N GLY A 323 -8.46 -10.43 -6.05
CA GLY A 323 -7.86 -9.71 -7.17
C GLY A 323 -6.86 -8.63 -6.67
N PRO A 324 -5.92 -8.20 -7.53
CA PRO A 324 -4.91 -7.20 -7.20
C PRO A 324 -5.50 -5.86 -6.79
#